data_f676c45bd115122886149343acd40fec
#
_entry.id   f676c45bd115122886149343acd40fec
#
_cell.length_a   1.000
_cell.length_b   1.000
_cell.length_c   1.000
_cell.angle_alpha   90.00
_cell.angle_beta   90.00
_cell.angle_gamma   90.00
#
_symmetry.space_group_name_H-M   'P 1'
#
loop_
_entity.id
_entity.type
_entity.pdbx_description
1 polymer ?
#
loop_
_entity_poly.entity_id
_entity_poly.type
_entity_poly.pdbx_seq_one_letter_code
_entity_poly.pdbx_strand_id
1 'polypeptide(L)'
;MKYLYGLLCVFTFSYSFSNDYVINSFDNHSIHGTLLESVDSNSVLSVIISGSGPTDRDGNNTSLKSDYLKMLAEGLFENGVSSYRYDKRGVGNSIGNIQSGNDIKFIDYINDVVSIINHFKDTKEYKRIVVIGHSEGALIGMIASRLIADSFISIAGAGEDYLTLIQRQLSIQPPYVKSMSDPVIEKLKNKELVDSVPPLLNSLFNNTVQKYLIDASSYDPKQEISKLDIPVLIVQGSNDIQIEIKDAQLLHNAAKKSRLEIIQGMNHVLRQAPENRLLNMQTYGNPELSIDDNLVNLIVDFLDEN
;
A
#
# COMPACT_ATOMS: atom_id res chain seq x y z
N MET A 1 -54.01 9.73 -33.00
CA MET A 1 -52.64 10.25 -32.81
C MET A 1 -52.28 10.08 -31.34
N LYS A 2 -51.46 9.07 -31.02
CA LYS A 2 -50.95 8.85 -29.64
C LYS A 2 -49.51 9.39 -29.61
N TYR A 3 -49.28 10.42 -28.83
CA TYR A 3 -47.92 10.94 -28.58
C TYR A 3 -47.22 10.08 -27.51
N LEU A 4 -46.16 9.43 -27.93
CA LEU A 4 -45.24 8.66 -27.07
C LEU A 4 -44.19 9.64 -26.54
N TYR A 5 -44.28 10.04 -25.26
CA TYR A 5 -43.21 10.81 -24.60
C TYR A 5 -42.13 9.83 -24.16
N GLY A 6 -41.00 9.81 -24.88
CA GLY A 6 -39.78 9.12 -24.46
C GLY A 6 -39.13 9.90 -23.33
N LEU A 7 -39.00 9.28 -22.16
CA LEU A 7 -38.26 9.80 -21.02
C LEU A 7 -36.75 9.63 -21.32
N LEU A 8 -36.08 10.71 -21.66
CA LEU A 8 -34.64 10.72 -21.85
C LEU A 8 -33.96 10.82 -20.45
N CYS A 9 -33.52 9.69 -19.90
CA CYS A 9 -32.67 9.69 -18.70
C CYS A 9 -31.29 10.22 -19.09
N VAL A 10 -31.00 11.48 -18.78
CA VAL A 10 -29.68 12.06 -18.87
C VAL A 10 -28.90 11.61 -17.63
N PHE A 11 -28.02 10.61 -17.79
CA PHE A 11 -27.02 10.31 -16.78
C PHE A 11 -25.97 11.42 -16.79
N THR A 12 -26.06 12.31 -15.85
CA THR A 12 -24.99 13.28 -15.57
C THR A 12 -23.88 12.55 -14.82
N PHE A 13 -22.82 12.16 -15.51
CA PHE A 13 -21.57 11.77 -14.86
C PHE A 13 -20.99 13.02 -14.21
N SER A 14 -21.10 13.10 -12.90
CA SER A 14 -20.39 14.12 -12.11
C SER A 14 -18.92 13.72 -12.05
N TYR A 15 -18.09 14.30 -12.93
CA TYR A 15 -16.65 14.21 -12.78
C TYR A 15 -16.24 14.99 -11.52
N SER A 16 -15.84 14.28 -10.48
CA SER A 16 -15.09 14.89 -9.38
C SER A 16 -13.69 15.23 -9.88
N PHE A 17 -13.30 16.49 -9.83
CA PHE A 17 -11.93 16.89 -10.14
C PHE A 17 -11.02 16.35 -9.05
N SER A 18 -10.04 15.54 -9.42
CA SER A 18 -8.97 15.12 -8.51
C SER A 18 -8.07 16.33 -8.25
N ASN A 19 -8.26 17.01 -7.14
CA ASN A 19 -7.42 18.12 -6.74
C ASN A 19 -6.19 17.59 -5.99
N ASP A 20 -5.03 18.22 -6.22
CA ASP A 20 -3.86 18.03 -5.35
C ASP A 20 -4.25 18.54 -3.95
N TYR A 21 -4.31 17.63 -2.97
CA TYR A 21 -4.74 17.91 -1.62
C TYR A 21 -3.55 17.75 -0.68
N VAL A 22 -3.13 18.84 -0.06
CA VAL A 22 -1.91 18.90 0.74
C VAL A 22 -2.22 18.88 2.23
N ILE A 23 -1.58 17.98 2.96
CA ILE A 23 -1.69 17.86 4.42
C ILE A 23 -0.31 18.09 5.03
N ASN A 24 -0.22 18.93 6.03
CA ASN A 24 1.01 19.10 6.81
C ASN A 24 1.11 17.98 7.86
N SER A 25 2.22 17.27 7.84
CA SER A 25 2.52 16.23 8.81
C SER A 25 2.98 16.79 10.16
N PHE A 26 3.25 15.92 11.12
CA PHE A 26 3.62 16.21 12.52
C PHE A 26 4.80 17.19 12.66
N ASP A 27 5.70 17.23 11.67
CA ASP A 27 6.90 18.07 11.61
C ASP A 27 6.81 19.21 10.59
N ASN A 28 5.60 19.53 10.13
CA ASN A 28 5.29 20.48 9.05
C ASN A 28 5.81 20.06 7.66
N HIS A 29 6.19 18.79 7.45
CA HIS A 29 6.46 18.27 6.12
C HIS A 29 5.15 18.22 5.32
N SER A 30 5.15 18.78 4.11
CA SER A 30 3.96 18.79 3.24
C SER A 30 3.79 17.44 2.55
N ILE A 31 2.70 16.76 2.83
CA ILE A 31 2.29 15.51 2.19
C ILE A 31 1.27 15.84 1.11
N HIS A 32 1.65 15.60 -0.13
CA HIS A 32 0.82 15.82 -1.31
C HIS A 32 0.04 14.55 -1.66
N GLY A 33 -1.25 14.68 -1.86
CA GLY A 33 -2.14 13.58 -2.19
C GLY A 33 -3.23 13.96 -3.17
N THR A 34 -4.04 13.00 -3.51
CA THR A 34 -5.25 13.16 -4.31
C THR A 34 -6.43 12.69 -3.49
N LEU A 35 -7.33 13.60 -3.20
CA LEU A 35 -8.63 13.30 -2.61
C LEU A 35 -9.63 13.05 -3.73
N LEU A 36 -10.29 11.90 -3.69
CA LEU A 36 -11.38 11.53 -4.60
C LEU A 36 -12.63 11.30 -3.75
N GLU A 37 -13.56 12.26 -3.83
CA GLU A 37 -14.77 12.30 -3.00
C GLU A 37 -15.96 11.71 -3.75
N SER A 38 -16.59 10.71 -3.16
CA SER A 38 -17.85 10.17 -3.66
C SER A 38 -19.03 11.04 -3.21
N VAL A 39 -19.95 11.30 -4.13
CA VAL A 39 -21.17 12.11 -3.89
C VAL A 39 -22.24 11.36 -3.09
N ASP A 40 -22.27 10.04 -3.17
CA ASP A 40 -23.25 9.17 -2.48
C ASP A 40 -22.72 8.68 -1.12
N SER A 41 -21.92 9.47 -0.48
CA SER A 41 -21.08 9.10 0.63
C SER A 41 -21.83 8.39 1.76
N ASN A 42 -21.54 7.11 1.96
CA ASN A 42 -21.69 6.45 3.27
C ASN A 42 -20.75 7.09 4.31
N SER A 43 -20.17 8.24 3.97
CA SER A 43 -19.22 8.99 4.79
C SER A 43 -17.99 8.15 5.20
N VAL A 44 -17.53 7.25 4.33
CA VAL A 44 -16.30 6.46 4.50
C VAL A 44 -15.19 7.08 3.68
N LEU A 45 -14.03 7.33 4.31
CA LEU A 45 -12.79 7.70 3.65
C LEU A 45 -11.77 6.57 3.78
N SER A 46 -11.22 6.13 2.66
CA SER A 46 -10.10 5.20 2.61
C SER A 46 -8.78 5.94 2.40
N VAL A 47 -7.85 5.82 3.36
CA VAL A 47 -6.47 6.33 3.23
C VAL A 47 -5.62 5.22 2.62
N ILE A 48 -5.14 5.40 1.39
CA ILE A 48 -4.40 4.39 0.62
C ILE A 48 -2.90 4.67 0.71
N ILE A 49 -2.13 3.66 1.17
CA ILE A 49 -0.68 3.73 1.39
C ILE A 49 0.03 2.84 0.37
N SER A 50 0.92 3.43 -0.41
CA SER A 50 1.70 2.72 -1.43
C SER A 50 2.78 1.80 -0.84
N GLY A 51 3.24 0.84 -1.66
CA GLY A 51 4.32 -0.09 -1.32
C GLY A 51 5.71 0.53 -1.21
N SER A 52 6.73 -0.32 -1.10
CA SER A 52 8.14 0.08 -0.89
C SER A 52 8.74 0.89 -2.04
N GLY A 53 9.85 1.56 -1.72
CA GLY A 53 10.62 2.37 -2.65
C GLY A 53 9.94 3.69 -3.03
N PRO A 54 10.42 4.36 -4.10
CA PRO A 54 9.90 5.64 -4.55
C PRO A 54 8.61 5.47 -5.37
N THR A 55 7.64 4.73 -4.81
CA THR A 55 6.34 4.49 -5.41
C THR A 55 5.40 5.63 -5.04
N ASP A 56 4.89 6.33 -6.07
CA ASP A 56 3.98 7.44 -5.90
C ASP A 56 2.56 7.03 -5.50
N ARG A 57 1.69 8.01 -5.33
CA ARG A 57 0.28 7.85 -4.93
C ARG A 57 -0.55 7.00 -5.88
N ASP A 58 -0.15 6.90 -7.15
CA ASP A 58 -0.86 6.15 -8.19
C ASP A 58 -0.33 4.72 -8.36
N GLY A 59 0.78 4.39 -7.67
CA GLY A 59 1.44 3.09 -7.77
C GLY A 59 2.53 3.05 -8.84
N ASN A 60 3.05 4.22 -9.25
CA ASN A 60 4.08 4.37 -10.27
C ASN A 60 5.46 4.67 -9.64
N ASN A 61 6.50 4.47 -10.43
CA ASN A 61 7.83 4.98 -10.15
C ASN A 61 8.53 5.40 -11.45
N THR A 62 9.75 5.90 -11.36
CA THR A 62 10.49 6.42 -12.51
C THR A 62 10.71 5.40 -13.65
N SER A 63 10.63 4.10 -13.35
CA SER A 63 10.90 3.02 -14.31
C SER A 63 9.66 2.23 -14.70
N LEU A 64 8.54 2.41 -13.97
CA LEU A 64 7.34 1.59 -14.13
C LEU A 64 6.08 2.44 -13.97
N LYS A 65 5.27 2.49 -15.02
CA LYS A 65 3.93 3.06 -14.98
C LYS A 65 2.89 1.95 -14.88
N SER A 66 2.12 1.95 -13.80
CA SER A 66 1.17 0.88 -13.47
C SER A 66 -0.24 1.40 -13.19
N ASP A 67 -0.34 2.54 -12.50
CA ASP A 67 -1.59 3.19 -12.09
C ASP A 67 -2.53 2.31 -11.22
N TYR A 68 -2.03 1.21 -10.63
CA TYR A 68 -2.88 0.23 -9.91
C TYR A 68 -3.54 0.80 -8.64
N LEU A 69 -2.89 1.72 -7.92
CA LEU A 69 -3.50 2.38 -6.76
C LEU A 69 -4.51 3.47 -7.18
N LYS A 70 -4.25 4.12 -8.31
CA LYS A 70 -5.23 5.02 -8.91
C LYS A 70 -6.49 4.26 -9.30
N MET A 71 -6.34 3.12 -10.00
CA MET A 71 -7.48 2.27 -10.38
C MET A 71 -8.24 1.74 -9.17
N LEU A 72 -7.53 1.39 -8.08
CA LEU A 72 -8.17 0.99 -6.81
C LEU A 72 -9.04 2.14 -6.26
N ALA A 73 -8.50 3.35 -6.21
CA ALA A 73 -9.24 4.51 -5.74
C ALA A 73 -10.46 4.85 -6.62
N GLU A 74 -10.32 4.72 -7.94
CA GLU A 74 -11.41 4.92 -8.91
C GLU A 74 -12.50 3.84 -8.74
N GLY A 75 -12.14 2.57 -8.58
CA GLY A 75 -13.09 1.50 -8.30
C GLY A 75 -13.83 1.69 -6.97
N LEU A 76 -13.16 2.15 -5.93
CA LEU A 76 -13.79 2.50 -4.66
C LEU A 76 -14.77 3.67 -4.81
N PHE A 77 -14.39 4.70 -5.56
CA PHE A 77 -15.23 5.85 -5.86
C PHE A 77 -16.52 5.46 -6.59
N GLU A 78 -16.44 4.58 -7.59
CA GLU A 78 -17.60 4.06 -8.33
C GLU A 78 -18.58 3.30 -7.42
N ASN A 79 -18.09 2.81 -6.28
CA ASN A 79 -18.88 2.12 -5.26
C ASN A 79 -19.20 2.98 -4.03
N GLY A 80 -19.13 4.31 -4.15
CA GLY A 80 -19.56 5.21 -3.08
C GLY A 80 -18.55 5.44 -1.95
N VAL A 81 -17.30 4.99 -2.10
CA VAL A 81 -16.24 5.12 -1.08
C VAL A 81 -15.27 6.22 -1.49
N SER A 82 -15.13 7.26 -0.67
CA SER A 82 -14.12 8.30 -0.86
C SER A 82 -12.72 7.76 -0.57
N SER A 83 -11.68 8.32 -1.23
CA SER A 83 -10.31 7.90 -0.99
C SER A 83 -9.33 9.07 -1.00
N TYR A 84 -8.31 8.97 -0.14
CA TYR A 84 -7.12 9.81 -0.17
C TYR A 84 -5.90 8.93 -0.39
N ARG A 85 -5.22 9.10 -1.53
CA ARG A 85 -3.94 8.48 -1.85
C ARG A 85 -2.88 9.55 -1.95
N TYR A 86 -1.68 9.29 -1.44
CA TYR A 86 -0.67 10.32 -1.28
C TYR A 86 0.73 9.82 -1.66
N ASP A 87 1.59 10.74 -2.04
CA ASP A 87 3.01 10.49 -2.19
C ASP A 87 3.65 10.40 -0.81
N LYS A 88 4.28 9.27 -0.49
CA LYS A 88 5.00 9.14 0.76
C LYS A 88 6.10 10.21 0.87
N ARG A 89 6.48 10.58 2.07
CA ARG A 89 7.61 11.48 2.36
C ARG A 89 8.84 11.09 1.51
N GLY A 90 9.43 12.06 0.81
CA GLY A 90 10.57 11.83 -0.09
C GLY A 90 10.22 11.30 -1.48
N VAL A 91 8.93 11.17 -1.81
CA VAL A 91 8.45 10.66 -3.10
C VAL A 91 7.60 11.74 -3.80
N GLY A 92 7.64 11.76 -5.11
CA GLY A 92 6.77 12.60 -5.95
C GLY A 92 6.76 14.07 -5.50
N ASN A 93 5.57 14.61 -5.26
CA ASN A 93 5.42 15.99 -4.81
C ASN A 93 5.72 16.18 -3.30
N SER A 94 5.82 15.09 -2.53
CA SER A 94 6.18 15.10 -1.10
C SER A 94 7.69 14.98 -0.84
N ILE A 95 8.53 15.34 -1.82
CA ILE A 95 10.00 15.26 -1.67
C ILE A 95 10.52 16.25 -0.61
N GLY A 96 9.94 17.46 -0.52
CA GLY A 96 10.34 18.48 0.44
C GLY A 96 11.85 18.79 0.38
N ASN A 97 12.48 18.85 1.57
CA ASN A 97 13.91 19.08 1.72
C ASN A 97 14.73 17.78 1.87
N ILE A 98 14.14 16.62 1.61
CA ILE A 98 14.80 15.32 1.75
C ILE A 98 15.82 15.14 0.65
N GLN A 99 17.09 14.89 1.03
CA GLN A 99 18.19 14.71 0.10
C GLN A 99 18.68 13.26 0.03
N SER A 100 18.36 12.45 1.04
CA SER A 100 18.80 11.07 1.16
C SER A 100 17.74 10.21 1.85
N GLY A 101 17.67 8.92 1.50
CA GLY A 101 16.86 7.96 2.25
C GLY A 101 17.25 7.84 3.73
N ASN A 102 18.48 8.23 4.09
CA ASN A 102 18.92 8.30 5.49
C ASN A 102 18.28 9.44 6.30
N ASP A 103 17.64 10.38 5.65
CA ASP A 103 16.92 11.49 6.29
C ASP A 103 15.51 11.07 6.74
N ILE A 104 15.09 9.86 6.36
CA ILE A 104 13.77 9.31 6.66
C ILE A 104 13.92 8.09 7.57
N LYS A 105 13.16 8.07 8.66
CA LYS A 105 12.98 6.90 9.52
C LYS A 105 11.66 6.22 9.17
N PHE A 106 11.55 4.92 9.43
CA PHE A 106 10.30 4.21 9.20
C PHE A 106 9.13 4.79 10.01
N ILE A 107 9.41 5.24 11.23
CA ILE A 107 8.42 5.90 12.10
C ILE A 107 7.87 7.21 11.50
N ASP A 108 8.62 7.89 10.62
CA ASP A 108 8.14 9.13 9.99
C ASP A 108 6.98 8.84 9.04
N TYR A 109 7.03 7.72 8.28
CA TYR A 109 5.89 7.28 7.47
C TYR A 109 4.66 6.94 8.30
N ILE A 110 4.85 6.31 9.45
CA ILE A 110 3.75 6.00 10.39
C ILE A 110 3.11 7.30 10.89
N ASN A 111 3.92 8.26 11.32
CA ASN A 111 3.46 9.55 11.83
C ASN A 111 2.79 10.40 10.73
N ASP A 112 3.23 10.28 9.47
CA ASP A 112 2.54 10.91 8.34
C ASP A 112 1.12 10.37 8.20
N VAL A 113 0.93 9.05 8.25
CA VAL A 113 -0.41 8.44 8.19
C VAL A 113 -1.26 8.85 9.39
N VAL A 114 -0.69 8.90 10.59
CA VAL A 114 -1.39 9.40 11.78
C VAL A 114 -1.85 10.85 11.60
N SER A 115 -0.99 11.70 11.03
CA SER A 115 -1.31 13.10 10.74
C SER A 115 -2.43 13.22 9.70
N ILE A 116 -2.41 12.38 8.65
CA ILE A 116 -3.46 12.31 7.62
C ILE A 116 -4.80 11.90 8.23
N ILE A 117 -4.83 10.84 9.04
CA ILE A 117 -6.05 10.37 9.68
C ILE A 117 -6.63 11.45 10.61
N ASN A 118 -5.79 12.08 11.45
CA ASN A 118 -6.23 13.13 12.35
C ASN A 118 -6.77 14.34 11.59
N HIS A 119 -6.11 14.74 10.48
CA HIS A 119 -6.60 15.82 9.63
C HIS A 119 -8.04 15.57 9.18
N PHE A 120 -8.33 14.39 8.61
CA PHE A 120 -9.68 14.08 8.13
C PHE A 120 -10.69 13.84 9.26
N LYS A 121 -10.27 13.40 10.43
CA LYS A 121 -11.14 13.36 11.63
C LYS A 121 -11.55 14.77 12.09
N ASP A 122 -10.64 15.71 12.00
CA ASP A 122 -10.89 17.10 12.43
C ASP A 122 -11.86 17.83 11.48
N THR A 123 -11.91 17.46 10.19
CA THR A 123 -12.90 18.01 9.25
C THR A 123 -14.34 17.59 9.60
N LYS A 124 -14.53 16.43 10.24
CA LYS A 124 -15.84 15.83 10.58
C LYS A 124 -16.73 15.54 9.36
N GLU A 125 -16.15 15.48 8.19
CA GLU A 125 -16.86 15.19 6.94
C GLU A 125 -17.11 13.68 6.78
N TYR A 126 -16.21 12.86 7.35
CA TYR A 126 -16.27 11.40 7.27
C TYR A 126 -16.64 10.79 8.61
N LYS A 127 -17.58 9.84 8.60
CA LYS A 127 -17.99 9.08 9.80
C LYS A 127 -16.99 7.98 10.15
N ARG A 128 -16.35 7.41 9.12
CA ARG A 128 -15.37 6.32 9.27
C ARG A 128 -14.15 6.62 8.42
N ILE A 129 -12.97 6.36 8.98
CA ILE A 129 -11.69 6.43 8.28
C ILE A 129 -11.06 5.04 8.29
N VAL A 130 -10.86 4.50 7.11
CA VAL A 130 -10.29 3.18 6.87
C VAL A 130 -8.89 3.34 6.29
N VAL A 131 -7.95 2.53 6.73
CA VAL A 131 -6.60 2.52 6.18
C VAL A 131 -6.42 1.31 5.28
N ILE A 132 -5.99 1.53 4.05
CA ILE A 132 -5.65 0.48 3.07
C ILE A 132 -4.16 0.55 2.82
N GLY A 133 -3.43 -0.45 3.27
CA GLY A 133 -1.98 -0.55 3.04
C GLY A 133 -1.65 -1.62 2.01
N HIS A 134 -0.86 -1.26 1.00
CA HIS A 134 -0.33 -2.19 0.00
C HIS A 134 1.14 -2.51 0.27
N SER A 135 1.50 -3.79 0.32
CA SER A 135 2.89 -4.24 0.48
C SER A 135 3.54 -3.64 1.74
N GLU A 136 4.64 -2.86 1.64
CA GLU A 136 5.21 -2.10 2.77
C GLU A 136 4.18 -1.17 3.44
N GLY A 137 3.29 -0.56 2.64
CA GLY A 137 2.21 0.27 3.15
C GLY A 137 1.28 -0.48 4.10
N ALA A 138 1.20 -1.82 4.02
CA ALA A 138 0.46 -2.63 4.97
C ALA A 138 1.09 -2.58 6.38
N LEU A 139 2.42 -2.66 6.49
CA LEU A 139 3.10 -2.53 7.78
C LEU A 139 2.94 -1.11 8.36
N ILE A 140 3.12 -0.10 7.53
CA ILE A 140 2.92 1.31 7.94
C ILE A 140 1.47 1.51 8.42
N GLY A 141 0.50 1.05 7.62
CA GLY A 141 -0.92 1.21 7.89
C GLY A 141 -1.39 0.48 9.15
N MET A 142 -0.95 -0.76 9.38
CA MET A 142 -1.35 -1.51 10.59
C MET A 142 -0.85 -0.83 11.87
N ILE A 143 0.34 -0.22 11.84
CA ILE A 143 0.86 0.47 13.03
C ILE A 143 0.11 1.81 13.24
N ALA A 144 -0.08 2.58 12.16
CA ALA A 144 -0.76 3.88 12.24
C ALA A 144 -2.24 3.74 12.64
N SER A 145 -2.91 2.67 12.20
CA SER A 145 -4.34 2.45 12.46
C SER A 145 -4.69 2.16 13.92
N ARG A 146 -3.72 1.71 14.70
CA ARG A 146 -3.91 1.07 16.01
C ARG A 146 -4.83 1.80 16.99
N LEU A 147 -4.84 3.12 17.00
CA LEU A 147 -5.61 3.91 17.97
C LEU A 147 -6.63 4.86 17.34
N ILE A 148 -6.60 4.99 16.02
CA ILE A 148 -7.27 6.12 15.39
C ILE A 148 -8.03 5.79 14.09
N ALA A 149 -7.85 4.61 13.49
CA ALA A 149 -8.66 4.18 12.36
C ALA A 149 -9.86 3.33 12.82
N ASP A 150 -10.91 3.28 11.99
CA ASP A 150 -12.10 2.48 12.28
C ASP A 150 -11.98 1.05 11.77
N SER A 151 -11.21 0.82 10.70
CA SER A 151 -10.81 -0.50 10.22
C SER A 151 -9.50 -0.43 9.42
N PHE A 152 -8.89 -1.60 9.19
CA PHE A 152 -7.63 -1.71 8.46
C PHE A 152 -7.72 -2.79 7.38
N ILE A 153 -7.15 -2.52 6.20
CA ILE A 153 -7.10 -3.44 5.07
C ILE A 153 -5.64 -3.63 4.66
N SER A 154 -5.16 -4.86 4.73
CA SER A 154 -3.82 -5.27 4.28
C SER A 154 -3.93 -5.92 2.91
N ILE A 155 -3.35 -5.33 1.88
CA ILE A 155 -3.27 -5.91 0.54
C ILE A 155 -1.81 -6.29 0.26
N ALA A 156 -1.55 -7.56 0.00
CA ALA A 156 -0.21 -8.08 -0.26
C ALA A 156 0.81 -7.69 0.82
N GLY A 157 0.39 -7.66 2.09
CA GLY A 157 1.24 -7.31 3.23
C GLY A 157 2.15 -8.47 3.64
N ALA A 158 3.41 -8.17 4.00
CA ALA A 158 4.36 -9.15 4.50
C ALA A 158 3.97 -9.67 5.89
N GLY A 159 4.15 -10.96 6.12
CA GLY A 159 3.99 -11.62 7.42
C GLY A 159 5.29 -11.77 8.21
N GLU A 160 6.42 -11.40 7.64
CA GLU A 160 7.76 -11.46 8.23
C GLU A 160 8.42 -10.06 8.21
N ASP A 161 9.42 -9.84 9.07
CA ASP A 161 10.17 -8.59 9.07
C ASP A 161 10.86 -8.31 7.72
N TYR A 162 11.18 -7.05 7.49
CA TYR A 162 11.62 -6.55 6.18
C TYR A 162 12.90 -7.24 5.65
N LEU A 163 13.92 -7.44 6.49
CA LEU A 163 15.17 -8.09 6.08
C LEU A 163 14.99 -9.61 5.87
N THR A 164 14.12 -10.25 6.64
CA THR A 164 13.75 -11.66 6.45
C THR A 164 12.99 -11.85 5.15
N LEU A 165 12.04 -10.95 4.84
CA LEU A 165 11.33 -10.95 3.56
C LEU A 165 12.29 -10.79 2.37
N ILE A 166 13.19 -9.79 2.40
CA ILE A 166 14.18 -9.58 1.35
C ILE A 166 15.08 -10.82 1.18
N GLN A 167 15.52 -11.43 2.28
CA GLN A 167 16.33 -12.64 2.25
C GLN A 167 15.60 -13.79 1.53
N ARG A 168 14.32 -13.98 1.81
CA ARG A 168 13.49 -14.98 1.14
C ARG A 168 13.33 -14.67 -0.37
N GLN A 169 13.05 -13.43 -0.73
CA GLN A 169 12.93 -13.00 -2.13
C GLN A 169 14.25 -13.19 -2.91
N LEU A 170 15.39 -13.00 -2.27
CA LEU A 170 16.69 -13.23 -2.88
C LEU A 170 17.09 -14.71 -2.93
N SER A 171 16.52 -15.56 -2.07
CA SER A 171 16.83 -17.00 -2.04
C SER A 171 16.35 -17.76 -3.29
N ILE A 172 15.36 -17.22 -4.01
CA ILE A 172 14.84 -17.78 -5.27
C ILE A 172 15.62 -17.30 -6.50
N GLN A 173 16.57 -16.39 -6.31
CA GLN A 173 17.48 -15.92 -7.35
C GLN A 173 18.62 -16.92 -7.57
N PRO A 174 19.43 -16.79 -8.63
CA PRO A 174 20.58 -17.65 -8.84
C PRO A 174 21.49 -17.75 -7.59
N PRO A 175 22.11 -18.91 -7.29
CA PRO A 175 22.84 -19.14 -6.04
C PRO A 175 23.91 -18.10 -5.71
N TYR A 176 24.55 -17.50 -6.72
CA TYR A 176 25.55 -16.46 -6.50
C TYR A 176 24.94 -15.16 -5.93
N VAL A 177 23.67 -14.84 -6.23
CA VAL A 177 22.99 -13.68 -5.65
C VAL A 177 22.78 -13.91 -4.14
N LYS A 178 22.28 -15.10 -3.77
CA LYS A 178 22.14 -15.49 -2.37
C LYS A 178 23.46 -15.44 -1.60
N SER A 179 24.54 -15.99 -2.16
CA SER A 179 25.87 -16.00 -1.50
C SER A 179 26.44 -14.60 -1.28
N MET A 180 26.10 -13.63 -2.14
CA MET A 180 26.50 -12.23 -1.97
C MET A 180 25.58 -11.47 -1.00
N SER A 181 24.29 -11.78 -0.96
CA SER A 181 23.32 -11.03 -0.16
C SER A 181 23.27 -11.47 1.30
N ASP A 182 23.41 -12.77 1.60
CA ASP A 182 23.30 -13.29 2.96
C ASP A 182 24.25 -12.57 3.94
N PRO A 183 25.56 -12.35 3.64
CA PRO A 183 26.45 -11.65 4.57
C PRO A 183 26.05 -10.18 4.80
N VAL A 184 25.49 -9.52 3.78
CA VAL A 184 24.99 -8.13 3.90
C VAL A 184 23.78 -8.10 4.82
N ILE A 185 22.79 -8.98 4.56
CA ILE A 185 21.54 -9.05 5.34
C ILE A 185 21.85 -9.41 6.80
N GLU A 186 22.77 -10.34 7.06
CA GLU A 186 23.15 -10.74 8.42
C GLU A 186 23.71 -9.56 9.22
N LYS A 187 24.59 -8.75 8.61
CA LYS A 187 25.11 -7.54 9.24
C LYS A 187 23.97 -6.54 9.54
N LEU A 188 23.09 -6.29 8.57
CA LEU A 188 21.97 -5.38 8.76
C LEU A 188 21.01 -5.87 9.86
N LYS A 189 20.74 -7.19 9.95
CA LYS A 189 19.97 -7.78 11.05
C LYS A 189 20.62 -7.57 12.41
N ASN A 190 21.95 -7.55 12.46
CA ASN A 190 22.73 -7.21 13.65
C ASN A 190 22.88 -5.68 13.88
N LYS A 191 22.18 -4.85 13.08
CA LYS A 191 22.24 -3.38 13.11
C LYS A 191 23.62 -2.81 12.74
N GLU A 192 24.40 -3.56 12.00
CA GLU A 192 25.72 -3.16 11.49
C GLU A 192 25.59 -2.67 10.05
N LEU A 193 26.19 -1.50 9.74
CA LEU A 193 26.23 -0.98 8.39
C LEU A 193 27.30 -1.68 7.55
N VAL A 194 27.09 -1.75 6.24
CA VAL A 194 28.00 -2.36 5.27
C VAL A 194 28.54 -1.27 4.35
N ASP A 195 29.82 -0.94 4.49
CA ASP A 195 30.46 0.14 3.72
C ASP A 195 30.57 -0.19 2.22
N SER A 196 30.87 -1.45 1.90
CA SER A 196 31.04 -1.91 0.52
C SER A 196 30.02 -3.00 0.19
N VAL A 197 29.03 -2.62 -0.60
CA VAL A 197 28.00 -3.54 -1.09
C VAL A 197 28.37 -4.01 -2.50
N PRO A 198 28.21 -5.31 -2.82
CA PRO A 198 28.41 -5.78 -4.19
C PRO A 198 27.57 -4.98 -5.19
N PRO A 199 28.12 -4.58 -6.36
CA PRO A 199 27.41 -3.72 -7.32
C PRO A 199 26.01 -4.24 -7.72
N LEU A 200 25.86 -5.56 -7.86
CA LEU A 200 24.58 -6.21 -8.18
C LEU A 200 23.50 -5.97 -7.12
N LEU A 201 23.89 -5.77 -5.87
CA LEU A 201 22.98 -5.57 -4.73
C LEU A 201 22.81 -4.09 -4.36
N ASN A 202 23.45 -3.18 -5.08
CA ASN A 202 23.51 -1.77 -4.73
C ASN A 202 22.12 -1.09 -4.78
N SER A 203 21.22 -1.55 -5.65
CA SER A 203 19.83 -1.05 -5.70
C SER A 203 19.02 -1.34 -4.43
N LEU A 204 19.38 -2.43 -3.70
CA LEU A 204 18.68 -2.86 -2.49
C LEU A 204 19.37 -2.42 -1.19
N PHE A 205 20.72 -2.36 -1.19
CA PHE A 205 21.48 -2.23 0.06
C PHE A 205 22.50 -1.09 0.02
N ASN A 206 22.38 -0.11 -0.89
CA ASN A 206 23.29 1.04 -0.89
C ASN A 206 23.25 1.79 0.46
N ASN A 207 24.30 2.56 0.74
CA ASN A 207 24.50 3.22 2.03
C ASN A 207 23.38 4.23 2.39
N THR A 208 22.58 4.67 1.43
CA THR A 208 21.49 5.63 1.66
C THR A 208 20.19 4.98 2.14
N VAL A 209 20.08 3.64 2.12
CA VAL A 209 18.86 2.91 2.53
C VAL A 209 19.08 1.95 3.69
N GLN A 210 20.32 1.66 4.07
CA GLN A 210 20.61 0.63 5.09
C GLN A 210 20.02 0.96 6.45
N LYS A 211 20.11 2.22 6.89
CA LYS A 211 19.49 2.67 8.16
C LYS A 211 17.99 2.48 8.15
N TYR A 212 17.35 2.80 7.03
CA TYR A 212 15.93 2.58 6.83
C TYR A 212 15.56 1.10 6.91
N LEU A 213 16.32 0.23 6.24
CA LEU A 213 16.08 -1.23 6.26
C LEU A 213 16.21 -1.81 7.68
N ILE A 214 17.22 -1.37 8.44
CA ILE A 214 17.41 -1.76 9.85
C ILE A 214 16.21 -1.30 10.69
N ASP A 215 15.78 -0.05 10.52
CA ASP A 215 14.67 0.53 11.28
C ASP A 215 13.35 -0.17 10.95
N ALA A 216 13.01 -0.32 9.66
CA ALA A 216 11.82 -1.02 9.20
C ALA A 216 11.76 -2.49 9.69
N SER A 217 12.92 -3.17 9.73
CA SER A 217 13.02 -4.57 10.22
C SER A 217 12.88 -4.70 11.74
N SER A 218 12.88 -3.61 12.48
CA SER A 218 12.61 -3.64 13.91
C SER A 218 11.13 -3.89 14.25
N TYR A 219 10.24 -3.78 13.26
CA TYR A 219 8.82 -4.03 13.38
C TYR A 219 8.47 -5.42 12.85
N ASP A 220 7.99 -6.31 13.73
CA ASP A 220 7.46 -7.63 13.32
C ASP A 220 5.98 -7.48 12.95
N PRO A 221 5.59 -7.69 11.67
CA PRO A 221 4.21 -7.51 11.22
C PRO A 221 3.19 -8.34 12.03
N LYS A 222 3.56 -9.55 12.48
CA LYS A 222 2.69 -10.38 13.33
C LYS A 222 2.44 -9.73 14.68
N GLN A 223 3.48 -9.15 15.29
CA GLN A 223 3.33 -8.44 16.55
C GLN A 223 2.50 -7.17 16.37
N GLU A 224 2.69 -6.44 15.27
CA GLU A 224 1.97 -5.20 15.03
C GLU A 224 0.49 -5.44 14.76
N ILE A 225 0.14 -6.42 13.90
CA ILE A 225 -1.27 -6.71 13.61
C ILE A 225 -2.01 -7.28 14.84
N SER A 226 -1.30 -8.01 15.73
CA SER A 226 -1.89 -8.54 16.96
C SER A 226 -2.33 -7.45 17.96
N LYS A 227 -1.85 -6.22 17.79
CA LYS A 227 -2.20 -5.07 18.64
C LYS A 227 -3.48 -4.36 18.17
N LEU A 228 -3.99 -4.69 16.97
CA LEU A 228 -5.22 -4.09 16.44
C LEU A 228 -6.45 -4.66 17.12
N ASP A 229 -7.31 -3.78 17.62
CA ASP A 229 -8.62 -4.11 18.21
C ASP A 229 -9.78 -3.80 17.23
N ILE A 230 -9.46 -3.22 16.06
CA ILE A 230 -10.40 -2.87 14.98
C ILE A 230 -10.59 -4.02 14.00
N PRO A 231 -11.66 -4.03 13.18
CA PRO A 231 -11.82 -4.98 12.09
C PRO A 231 -10.66 -4.93 11.09
N VAL A 232 -10.19 -6.10 10.65
CA VAL A 232 -9.08 -6.22 9.69
C VAL A 232 -9.49 -7.11 8.52
N LEU A 233 -9.28 -6.62 7.29
CA LEU A 233 -9.33 -7.43 6.07
C LEU A 233 -7.89 -7.67 5.58
N ILE A 234 -7.56 -8.92 5.29
CA ILE A 234 -6.28 -9.32 4.70
C ILE A 234 -6.57 -9.92 3.33
N VAL A 235 -6.02 -9.31 2.28
CA VAL A 235 -6.19 -9.75 0.89
C VAL A 235 -4.85 -10.10 0.29
N GLN A 236 -4.77 -11.27 -0.35
CA GLN A 236 -3.58 -11.76 -1.01
C GLN A 236 -3.91 -12.37 -2.36
N GLY A 237 -3.09 -12.05 -3.38
CA GLY A 237 -3.18 -12.68 -4.68
C GLY A 237 -2.45 -14.02 -4.74
N SER A 238 -3.05 -15.05 -5.37
CA SER A 238 -2.38 -16.36 -5.46
C SER A 238 -1.18 -16.37 -6.41
N ASN A 239 -1.13 -15.43 -7.35
CA ASN A 239 -0.06 -15.30 -8.32
C ASN A 239 0.90 -14.14 -8.01
N ASP A 240 0.88 -13.65 -6.76
CA ASP A 240 1.85 -12.67 -6.30
C ASP A 240 3.25 -13.30 -6.24
N ILE A 241 4.20 -12.70 -6.96
CA ILE A 241 5.59 -13.17 -7.05
C ILE A 241 6.54 -12.50 -6.05
N GLN A 242 6.02 -11.61 -5.19
CA GLN A 242 6.78 -10.89 -4.18
C GLN A 242 6.38 -11.30 -2.76
N ILE A 243 5.06 -11.37 -2.49
CA ILE A 243 4.49 -11.75 -1.20
C ILE A 243 3.69 -13.04 -1.40
N GLU A 244 3.91 -14.02 -0.55
CA GLU A 244 3.31 -15.33 -0.65
C GLU A 244 1.99 -15.42 0.14
N ILE A 245 1.13 -16.37 -0.20
CA ILE A 245 -0.08 -16.69 0.59
C ILE A 245 0.26 -16.94 2.07
N LYS A 246 1.44 -17.53 2.33
CA LYS A 246 1.94 -17.76 3.70
C LYS A 246 2.03 -16.47 4.51
N ASP A 247 2.38 -15.34 3.91
CA ASP A 247 2.47 -14.05 4.61
C ASP A 247 1.09 -13.61 5.12
N ALA A 248 0.09 -13.69 4.25
CA ALA A 248 -1.29 -13.38 4.63
C ALA A 248 -1.83 -14.33 5.72
N GLN A 249 -1.48 -15.62 5.67
CA GLN A 249 -1.82 -16.59 6.71
C GLN A 249 -1.14 -16.27 8.04
N LEU A 250 0.13 -15.85 8.04
CA LEU A 250 0.85 -15.41 9.24
C LEU A 250 0.19 -14.20 9.88
N LEU A 251 -0.22 -13.22 9.08
CA LEU A 251 -0.94 -12.04 9.55
C LEU A 251 -2.31 -12.42 10.13
N HIS A 252 -3.08 -13.24 9.40
CA HIS A 252 -4.40 -13.70 9.84
C HIS A 252 -4.34 -14.45 11.18
N ASN A 253 -3.39 -15.36 11.33
CA ASN A 253 -3.21 -16.14 12.55
C ASN A 253 -2.77 -15.29 13.75
N ALA A 254 -2.12 -14.15 13.50
CA ALA A 254 -1.69 -13.24 14.56
C ALA A 254 -2.74 -12.18 14.91
N ALA A 255 -3.62 -11.81 13.99
CA ALA A 255 -4.65 -10.79 14.18
C ALA A 255 -5.75 -11.28 15.15
N LYS A 256 -6.24 -10.38 16.01
CA LYS A 256 -7.35 -10.70 16.95
C LYS A 256 -8.68 -10.90 16.23
N LYS A 257 -8.94 -10.08 15.20
CA LYS A 257 -10.19 -10.10 14.45
C LYS A 257 -9.89 -9.76 12.98
N SER A 258 -9.80 -10.79 12.14
CA SER A 258 -9.54 -10.57 10.71
C SER A 258 -10.33 -11.52 9.82
N ARG A 259 -10.65 -11.04 8.63
CA ARG A 259 -11.11 -11.81 7.47
C ARG A 259 -9.94 -11.97 6.52
N LEU A 260 -9.66 -13.19 6.06
CA LEU A 260 -8.61 -13.51 5.08
C LEU A 260 -9.25 -13.90 3.75
N GLU A 261 -8.83 -13.24 2.68
CA GLU A 261 -9.30 -13.51 1.32
C GLU A 261 -8.12 -13.75 0.37
N ILE A 262 -8.18 -14.84 -0.38
CA ILE A 262 -7.18 -15.16 -1.41
C ILE A 262 -7.83 -15.03 -2.78
N ILE A 263 -7.40 -14.02 -3.55
CA ILE A 263 -7.89 -13.79 -4.91
C ILE A 263 -7.07 -14.65 -5.87
N GLN A 264 -7.72 -15.63 -6.50
CA GLN A 264 -7.08 -16.54 -7.44
C GLN A 264 -6.63 -15.79 -8.69
N GLY A 265 -5.36 -15.99 -9.08
CA GLY A 265 -4.76 -15.36 -10.26
C GLY A 265 -4.28 -13.92 -10.06
N MET A 266 -4.67 -13.23 -8.99
CA MET A 266 -4.21 -11.86 -8.73
C MET A 266 -2.72 -11.84 -8.38
N ASN A 267 -1.99 -10.85 -8.92
CA ASN A 267 -0.57 -10.62 -8.65
C ASN A 267 -0.34 -9.43 -7.71
N HIS A 268 0.94 -9.08 -7.48
CA HIS A 268 1.34 -8.01 -6.55
C HIS A 268 0.83 -6.61 -6.93
N VAL A 269 0.64 -6.34 -8.23
CA VAL A 269 0.07 -5.05 -8.70
C VAL A 269 -1.44 -5.16 -8.98
N LEU A 270 -2.10 -6.03 -8.22
CA LEU A 270 -3.56 -6.19 -8.12
C LEU A 270 -4.26 -6.63 -9.43
N ARG A 271 -3.55 -7.29 -10.34
CA ARG A 271 -4.07 -7.70 -11.66
C ARG A 271 -4.16 -9.19 -11.78
N GLN A 272 -5.10 -9.67 -12.60
CA GLN A 272 -5.07 -11.03 -13.08
C GLN A 272 -3.80 -11.26 -13.92
N ALA A 273 -3.02 -12.25 -13.56
CA ALA A 273 -1.73 -12.55 -14.19
C ALA A 273 -1.46 -14.06 -14.24
N PRO A 274 -0.72 -14.55 -15.23
CA PRO A 274 -0.37 -15.95 -15.31
C PRO A 274 0.63 -16.36 -14.20
N GLU A 275 0.66 -17.65 -13.85
CA GLU A 275 1.62 -18.22 -12.89
C GLU A 275 3.08 -18.12 -13.38
N ASN A 276 3.29 -18.13 -14.69
CA ASN A 276 4.63 -17.98 -15.26
C ASN A 276 5.21 -16.63 -14.86
N ARG A 277 6.31 -16.64 -14.09
CA ARG A 277 6.92 -15.44 -13.50
C ARG A 277 7.26 -14.35 -14.53
N LEU A 278 7.79 -14.72 -15.70
CA LEU A 278 8.17 -13.76 -16.74
C LEU A 278 6.95 -13.05 -17.33
N LEU A 279 5.90 -13.82 -17.66
CA LEU A 279 4.66 -13.28 -18.19
C LEU A 279 3.91 -12.46 -17.12
N ASN A 280 3.97 -12.87 -15.85
CA ASN A 280 3.42 -12.12 -14.74
C ASN A 280 4.09 -10.75 -14.62
N MET A 281 5.43 -10.69 -14.62
CA MET A 281 6.18 -9.43 -14.57
C MET A 281 5.82 -8.46 -15.71
N GLN A 282 5.45 -8.97 -16.90
CA GLN A 282 5.04 -8.12 -18.02
C GLN A 282 3.74 -7.34 -17.75
N THR A 283 2.91 -7.79 -16.82
CA THR A 283 1.67 -7.09 -16.45
C THR A 283 1.92 -5.87 -15.54
N TYR A 284 3.08 -5.80 -14.88
CA TYR A 284 3.37 -4.78 -13.86
C TYR A 284 3.38 -3.36 -14.43
N GLY A 285 3.97 -3.17 -15.60
CA GLY A 285 4.13 -1.87 -16.25
C GLY A 285 3.13 -1.60 -17.37
N ASN A 286 1.93 -2.16 -17.31
CA ASN A 286 0.91 -1.95 -18.33
C ASN A 286 -0.33 -1.26 -17.74
N PRO A 287 -0.44 0.08 -17.80
CA PRO A 287 -1.56 0.82 -17.23
C PRO A 287 -2.90 0.60 -17.95
N GLU A 288 -2.91 -0.07 -19.11
CA GLU A 288 -4.14 -0.44 -19.83
C GLU A 288 -4.83 -1.69 -19.23
N LEU A 289 -4.09 -2.46 -18.41
CA LEU A 289 -4.68 -3.61 -17.72
C LEU A 289 -5.36 -3.13 -16.45
N SER A 290 -6.65 -3.45 -16.30
CA SER A 290 -7.39 -3.19 -15.06
C SER A 290 -6.86 -4.00 -13.88
N ILE A 291 -7.11 -3.52 -12.68
CA ILE A 291 -6.98 -4.33 -11.47
C ILE A 291 -8.09 -5.39 -11.41
N ASP A 292 -7.96 -6.35 -10.51
CA ASP A 292 -8.96 -7.40 -10.31
C ASP A 292 -10.25 -6.83 -9.73
N ASP A 293 -11.37 -7.02 -10.41
CA ASP A 293 -12.69 -6.50 -9.99
C ASP A 293 -13.14 -7.10 -8.64
N ASN A 294 -12.73 -8.35 -8.32
CA ASN A 294 -13.07 -8.96 -7.04
C ASN A 294 -12.43 -8.23 -5.86
N LEU A 295 -11.27 -7.59 -6.07
CA LEU A 295 -10.61 -6.85 -4.99
C LEU A 295 -11.47 -5.68 -4.51
N VAL A 296 -12.00 -4.88 -5.43
CA VAL A 296 -12.86 -3.73 -5.10
C VAL A 296 -14.12 -4.21 -4.40
N ASN A 297 -14.77 -5.25 -4.95
CA ASN A 297 -15.99 -5.82 -4.36
C ASN A 297 -15.76 -6.33 -2.93
N LEU A 298 -14.67 -7.07 -2.69
CA LEU A 298 -14.31 -7.56 -1.35
C LEU A 298 -14.07 -6.43 -0.34
N ILE A 299 -13.45 -5.34 -0.78
CA ILE A 299 -13.23 -4.18 0.07
C ILE A 299 -14.57 -3.52 0.41
N VAL A 300 -15.43 -3.28 -0.58
CA VAL A 300 -16.75 -2.67 -0.38
C VAL A 300 -17.61 -3.53 0.55
N ASP A 301 -17.70 -4.84 0.31
CA ASP A 301 -18.42 -5.77 1.18
C ASP A 301 -17.93 -5.71 2.63
N PHE A 302 -16.60 -5.67 2.82
CA PHE A 302 -16.01 -5.55 4.17
C PHE A 302 -16.36 -4.22 4.84
N LEU A 303 -16.38 -3.12 4.07
CA LEU A 303 -16.75 -1.79 4.58
C LEU A 303 -18.22 -1.71 4.96
N ASP A 304 -19.10 -2.40 4.26
CA ASP A 304 -20.55 -2.45 4.55
C ASP A 304 -20.87 -3.31 5.78
N GLU A 305 -20.03 -4.33 6.06
CA GLU A 305 -20.19 -5.22 7.23
C GLU A 305 -19.71 -4.59 8.55
N ASN A 306 -18.85 -3.57 8.52
CA ASN A 306 -18.14 -3.01 9.68
C ASN A 306 -18.28 -1.50 9.79
#